data_cf33f6c495baf004994a0b7c1423f7ef
#
_entry.id   cf33f6c495baf004994a0b7c1423f7ef
#
_cell.length_a   1.000
_cell.length_b   1.000
_cell.length_c   1.000
_cell.angle_alpha   90.00
_cell.angle_beta   90.00
_cell.angle_gamma   90.00
#
_symmetry.space_group_name_H-M   'P 1'
#
loop_
_entity.id
_entity.type
_entity.pdbx_description
1 polymer ?
#
loop_
_entity_poly.entity_id
_entity_poly.type
_entity_poly.pdbx_seq_one_letter_code
_entity_poly.pdbx_strand_id
1 'polypeptide(L)'
;MTDSEARTNPLDQFDASLRLPNSGIVGLTGGCGVTTAALLAESLHRSSKSTILLLTAHHDEAEEAIAIWRSLQAHAFHFAPLDPISPDVLPNASALTRRLDTVRCAGEGAPMLVAASMSALMQGCMTVDEARQWLVPLEEGQDCVPGELVQRLAEAGYHRTAIVSEPGDFALRGDVVDLFPASGEPPVRLDFFGDELESIRGIDLDSMASAERKKSTSLLLAPQEILKRDAHGQLVDFLPGPTTAILLEPLDLVERGRSAFDRSAVRSVHGPPRVLEAILNRSTLQLEISRSAGTAERQIQWPNSALPELPSEPSEALSFLHREFSAAHVTVYVEDPAEISRVQRVIDGVVSANSDLQIKIESLRLERGFLSEFDDQQIHVPWHELLGRWQRPPRSFGLGSARSLDAFVEMEPGDYVVHREHGIAQYLGLELRRDGDDEEEFLILLFN
;
A
#
# COMPACT_ATOMS: atom_id res chain seq x y z
N MET A 1 -0.83 20.48 23.21
CA MET A 1 -0.60 19.07 23.57
C MET A 1 -1.99 18.44 23.61
N THR A 2 -2.45 17.98 22.48
CA THR A 2 -3.67 17.14 22.39
C THR A 2 -3.15 15.72 22.28
N ASP A 3 -3.47 14.91 23.31
CA ASP A 3 -3.27 13.45 23.24
C ASP A 3 -3.92 12.97 21.95
N SER A 4 -3.09 12.54 21.00
CA SER A 4 -3.54 11.79 19.84
C SER A 4 -4.04 10.45 20.41
N GLU A 5 -5.35 10.34 20.64
CA GLU A 5 -5.96 9.05 20.92
C GLU A 5 -5.57 8.11 19.77
N ALA A 6 -4.79 7.08 20.10
CA ALA A 6 -4.42 6.06 19.14
C ALA A 6 -5.71 5.49 18.52
N ARG A 7 -5.80 5.52 17.19
CA ARG A 7 -6.96 4.99 16.47
C ARG A 7 -7.07 3.49 16.74
N THR A 8 -8.25 3.05 17.12
CA THR A 8 -8.48 1.66 17.50
C THR A 8 -8.66 0.81 16.25
N ASN A 9 -7.92 -0.28 16.14
CA ASN A 9 -8.13 -1.26 15.08
C ASN A 9 -9.43 -2.03 15.38
N PRO A 10 -10.40 -2.09 14.44
CA PRO A 10 -11.66 -2.81 14.63
C PRO A 10 -11.50 -4.28 15.01
N LEU A 11 -10.38 -4.90 14.66
CA LEU A 11 -10.11 -6.32 14.93
C LEU A 11 -9.28 -6.58 16.19
N ASP A 12 -8.96 -5.57 17.02
CA ASP A 12 -8.17 -5.78 18.24
C ASP A 12 -8.81 -6.74 19.25
N GLN A 13 -10.13 -6.75 19.30
CA GLN A 13 -10.87 -7.66 20.17
C GLN A 13 -10.83 -9.11 19.68
N PHE A 14 -10.42 -9.34 18.43
CA PHE A 14 -10.54 -10.61 17.72
C PHE A 14 -9.24 -11.42 17.68
N ASP A 15 -8.09 -10.76 17.83
CA ASP A 15 -6.78 -11.43 17.84
C ASP A 15 -6.74 -12.52 18.95
N ALA A 16 -7.21 -12.19 20.14
CA ALA A 16 -7.28 -13.14 21.26
C ALA A 16 -8.29 -14.29 21.04
N SER A 17 -9.37 -14.06 20.26
CA SER A 17 -10.43 -15.02 20.02
C SER A 17 -10.07 -16.05 18.94
N LEU A 18 -9.24 -15.68 17.95
CA LEU A 18 -8.80 -16.58 16.88
C LEU A 18 -7.92 -17.73 17.39
N ARG A 19 -7.34 -17.63 18.59
CA ARG A 19 -6.49 -18.67 19.20
C ARG A 19 -5.48 -19.24 18.20
N LEU A 20 -4.78 -18.35 17.48
CA LEU A 20 -3.77 -18.74 16.53
C LEU A 20 -2.64 -19.52 17.22
N PRO A 21 -2.07 -20.56 16.59
CA PRO A 21 -0.88 -21.22 17.11
C PRO A 21 0.35 -20.29 16.98
N ASN A 22 1.39 -20.59 17.73
CA ASN A 22 2.64 -19.85 17.65
C ASN A 22 3.46 -20.20 16.40
N SER A 23 3.13 -21.28 15.70
CA SER A 23 3.86 -21.74 14.51
C SER A 23 3.03 -22.66 13.63
N GLY A 24 3.48 -22.84 12.38
CA GLY A 24 2.88 -23.72 11.40
C GLY A 24 2.02 -22.99 10.37
N ILE A 25 1.23 -23.76 9.61
CA ILE A 25 0.35 -23.23 8.56
C ILE A 25 -1.10 -23.34 9.02
N VAL A 26 -1.83 -22.25 8.94
CA VAL A 26 -3.24 -22.16 9.32
C VAL A 26 -4.04 -21.51 8.19
N GLY A 27 -5.08 -22.18 7.74
CA GLY A 27 -6.07 -21.62 6.85
C GLY A 27 -7.11 -20.82 7.63
N LEU A 28 -7.38 -19.61 7.22
CA LEU A 28 -8.48 -18.78 7.69
C LEU A 28 -9.52 -18.67 6.57
N THR A 29 -10.69 -19.26 6.80
CA THR A 29 -11.79 -19.21 5.83
C THR A 29 -12.79 -18.13 6.25
N GLY A 30 -13.13 -17.23 5.34
CA GLY A 30 -13.93 -16.03 5.59
C GLY A 30 -13.09 -14.77 5.52
N GLY A 31 -13.65 -13.64 5.93
CA GLY A 31 -13.00 -12.35 5.81
C GLY A 31 -13.40 -11.61 4.53
N CYS A 32 -13.00 -10.35 4.44
CA CYS A 32 -13.41 -9.43 3.38
C CYS A 32 -12.19 -8.89 2.62
N GLY A 33 -11.43 -9.81 2.02
CA GLY A 33 -10.30 -9.45 1.19
C GLY A 33 -9.19 -8.73 1.97
N VAL A 34 -8.55 -7.78 1.31
CA VAL A 34 -7.38 -7.08 1.85
C VAL A 34 -7.71 -6.24 3.09
N THR A 35 -8.92 -5.66 3.19
CA THR A 35 -9.31 -4.84 4.35
C THR A 35 -9.16 -5.62 5.66
N THR A 36 -9.79 -6.79 5.77
CA THR A 36 -9.70 -7.60 6.99
C THR A 36 -8.31 -8.21 7.18
N ALA A 37 -7.62 -8.60 6.10
CA ALA A 37 -6.25 -9.10 6.16
C ALA A 37 -5.27 -8.05 6.69
N ALA A 38 -5.40 -6.79 6.24
CA ALA A 38 -4.57 -5.68 6.72
C ALA A 38 -4.83 -5.36 8.18
N LEU A 39 -6.10 -5.33 8.61
CA LEU A 39 -6.46 -5.11 10.01
C LEU A 39 -5.91 -6.22 10.92
N LEU A 40 -6.02 -7.49 10.51
CA LEU A 40 -5.45 -8.62 11.24
C LEU A 40 -3.92 -8.52 11.31
N ALA A 41 -3.26 -8.18 10.21
CA ALA A 41 -1.82 -8.03 10.14
C ALA A 41 -1.30 -6.97 11.15
N GLU A 42 -1.95 -5.82 11.22
CA GLU A 42 -1.59 -4.75 12.15
C GLU A 42 -1.82 -5.17 13.62
N SER A 43 -2.98 -5.79 13.92
CA SER A 43 -3.29 -6.29 15.26
C SER A 43 -2.25 -7.34 15.72
N LEU A 44 -1.90 -8.29 14.84
CA LEU A 44 -0.86 -9.29 15.12
C LEU A 44 0.52 -8.65 15.30
N HIS A 45 0.89 -7.69 14.47
CA HIS A 45 2.18 -6.98 14.61
C HIS A 45 2.30 -6.30 15.96
N ARG A 46 1.26 -5.60 16.38
CA ARG A 46 1.21 -4.85 17.63
C ARG A 46 1.18 -5.77 18.85
N SER A 47 0.40 -6.86 18.80
CA SER A 47 0.25 -7.79 19.93
C SER A 47 1.47 -8.71 20.09
N SER A 48 1.98 -9.30 19.01
CA SER A 48 3.09 -10.25 19.06
C SER A 48 4.48 -9.61 18.97
N LYS A 49 4.58 -8.35 18.55
CA LYS A 49 5.83 -7.66 18.24
C LYS A 49 6.72 -8.47 17.27
N SER A 50 6.08 -9.16 16.32
CA SER A 50 6.74 -9.93 15.27
C SER A 50 6.70 -9.18 13.95
N THR A 51 7.56 -9.56 13.01
CA THR A 51 7.49 -9.08 11.64
C THR A 51 6.28 -9.73 10.96
N ILE A 52 5.46 -8.93 10.30
CA ILE A 52 4.34 -9.39 9.49
C ILE A 52 4.62 -9.09 8.02
N LEU A 53 4.54 -10.10 7.18
CA LEU A 53 4.56 -9.98 5.73
C LEU A 53 3.17 -10.30 5.19
N LEU A 54 2.45 -9.28 4.71
CA LEU A 54 1.21 -9.46 3.96
C LEU A 54 1.53 -9.59 2.48
N LEU A 55 1.22 -10.75 1.91
CA LEU A 55 1.38 -11.04 0.49
C LEU A 55 0.04 -11.02 -0.21
N THR A 56 -0.05 -10.23 -1.29
CA THR A 56 -1.24 -10.04 -2.11
C THR A 56 -0.99 -10.50 -3.55
N ALA A 57 -2.05 -10.83 -4.28
CA ALA A 57 -1.95 -11.19 -5.69
C ALA A 57 -1.69 -9.94 -6.55
N HIS A 58 -2.34 -8.83 -6.21
CA HIS A 58 -2.27 -7.58 -6.95
C HIS A 58 -1.51 -6.50 -6.18
N HIS A 59 -0.91 -5.59 -6.93
CA HIS A 59 -0.15 -4.47 -6.36
C HIS A 59 -1.05 -3.46 -5.63
N ASP A 60 -2.21 -3.16 -6.19
CA ASP A 60 -3.20 -2.25 -5.62
C ASP A 60 -3.72 -2.73 -4.26
N GLU A 61 -3.85 -4.04 -4.05
CA GLU A 61 -4.18 -4.63 -2.75
C GLU A 61 -3.09 -4.35 -1.69
N ALA A 62 -1.81 -4.43 -2.08
CA ALA A 62 -0.72 -4.09 -1.17
C ALA A 62 -0.72 -2.59 -0.83
N GLU A 63 -1.01 -1.71 -1.80
CA GLU A 63 -1.18 -0.27 -1.56
C GLU A 63 -2.36 0.03 -0.64
N GLU A 64 -3.47 -0.67 -0.81
CA GLU A 64 -4.65 -0.58 0.06
C GLU A 64 -4.29 -0.94 1.51
N ALA A 65 -3.58 -2.05 1.72
CA ALA A 65 -3.11 -2.44 3.05
C ALA A 65 -2.24 -1.35 3.70
N ILE A 66 -1.30 -0.77 2.94
CA ILE A 66 -0.46 0.34 3.42
C ILE A 66 -1.31 1.56 3.78
N ALA A 67 -2.33 1.88 3.00
CA ALA A 67 -3.21 3.01 3.27
C ALA A 67 -4.01 2.80 4.57
N ILE A 68 -4.51 1.59 4.81
CA ILE A 68 -5.18 1.20 6.06
C ILE A 68 -4.21 1.35 7.24
N TRP A 69 -3.00 0.79 7.15
CA TRP A 69 -2.00 0.86 8.22
C TRP A 69 -1.57 2.29 8.55
N ARG A 70 -1.39 3.13 7.52
CA ARG A 70 -1.11 4.56 7.72
C ARG A 70 -2.26 5.28 8.44
N SER A 71 -3.50 4.93 8.12
CA SER A 71 -4.66 5.51 8.80
C SER A 71 -4.76 5.07 10.26
N LEU A 72 -4.21 3.90 10.63
CA LEU A 72 -4.01 3.43 12.00
C LEU A 72 -2.76 4.02 12.67
N GLN A 73 -2.02 4.89 11.97
CA GLN A 73 -0.73 5.45 12.42
C GLN A 73 0.35 4.39 12.63
N ALA A 74 0.21 3.22 12.01
CA ALA A 74 1.22 2.18 12.04
C ALA A 74 2.37 2.49 11.06
N HIS A 75 3.60 2.26 11.51
CA HIS A 75 4.78 2.37 10.65
C HIS A 75 4.89 1.11 9.77
N ALA A 76 4.68 1.27 8.49
CA ALA A 76 4.57 0.16 7.55
C ALA A 76 5.36 0.40 6.27
N PHE A 77 5.83 -0.69 5.68
CA PHE A 77 6.69 -0.69 4.51
C PHE A 77 5.98 -1.32 3.32
N HIS A 78 5.98 -0.61 2.21
CA HIS A 78 5.49 -1.11 0.93
C HIS A 78 6.66 -1.59 0.08
N PHE A 79 6.80 -2.89 -0.08
CA PHE A 79 7.74 -3.45 -1.03
C PHE A 79 7.11 -3.47 -2.42
N ALA A 80 7.19 -2.31 -3.10
CA ALA A 80 6.55 -2.08 -4.38
C ALA A 80 7.18 -2.89 -5.52
N PRO A 81 6.43 -3.35 -6.53
CA PRO A 81 7.01 -3.89 -7.74
C PRO A 81 7.76 -2.78 -8.49
N LEU A 82 8.81 -3.17 -9.19
CA LEU A 82 9.45 -2.32 -10.17
C LEU A 82 8.71 -2.49 -11.48
N ASP A 83 8.40 -1.38 -12.14
CA ASP A 83 7.70 -1.34 -13.43
C ASP A 83 8.37 -2.13 -14.54
N PRO A 84 7.60 -2.35 -15.66
CA PRO A 84 7.91 -3.43 -16.55
C PRO A 84 9.37 -3.37 -16.91
N ILE A 85 9.93 -4.48 -16.67
CA ILE A 85 11.30 -4.73 -16.77
C ILE A 85 11.62 -4.79 -18.28
N SER A 86 11.51 -3.63 -18.91
CA SER A 86 12.11 -3.40 -20.20
C SER A 86 13.53 -2.89 -19.95
N PRO A 87 14.54 -3.42 -20.65
CA PRO A 87 15.91 -2.94 -20.52
C PRO A 87 16.06 -1.42 -20.78
N ASP A 88 15.10 -0.84 -21.47
CA ASP A 88 15.14 0.53 -21.96
C ASP A 88 14.32 1.53 -21.12
N VAL A 89 13.51 1.07 -20.17
CA VAL A 89 12.71 1.91 -19.27
C VAL A 89 13.33 1.94 -17.89
N LEU A 90 13.58 3.13 -17.38
CA LEU A 90 14.05 3.31 -16.00
C LEU A 90 12.85 3.20 -15.06
N PRO A 91 12.97 2.46 -13.95
CA PRO A 91 11.89 2.30 -13.01
C PRO A 91 11.56 3.60 -12.27
N ASN A 92 10.36 3.64 -11.74
CA ASN A 92 9.90 4.74 -10.90
C ASN A 92 10.81 4.91 -9.66
N ALA A 93 11.30 6.14 -9.43
CA ALA A 93 12.13 6.48 -8.28
C ALA A 93 11.48 6.10 -6.95
N SER A 94 10.16 6.31 -6.84
CA SER A 94 9.41 6.00 -5.63
C SER A 94 9.37 4.50 -5.34
N ALA A 95 9.14 3.65 -6.36
CA ALA A 95 9.15 2.20 -6.19
C ALA A 95 10.53 1.69 -5.77
N LEU A 96 11.60 2.18 -6.44
CA LEU A 96 12.98 1.83 -6.08
C LEU A 96 13.31 2.22 -4.65
N THR A 97 13.01 3.48 -4.28
CA THR A 97 13.30 4.00 -2.95
C THR A 97 12.57 3.22 -1.86
N ARG A 98 11.29 2.91 -2.05
CA ARG A 98 10.51 2.10 -1.10
C ARG A 98 11.10 0.70 -0.91
N ARG A 99 11.55 0.05 -2.00
CA ARG A 99 12.20 -1.27 -1.92
C ARG A 99 13.49 -1.19 -1.13
N LEU A 100 14.36 -0.23 -1.45
CA LEU A 100 15.64 -0.04 -0.76
C LEU A 100 15.45 0.30 0.71
N ASP A 101 14.47 1.14 1.04
CA ASP A 101 14.16 1.49 2.42
C ASP A 101 13.64 0.29 3.20
N THR A 102 12.77 -0.51 2.61
CA THR A 102 12.28 -1.76 3.21
C THR A 102 13.45 -2.72 3.53
N VAL A 103 14.37 -2.93 2.57
CA VAL A 103 15.54 -3.80 2.77
C VAL A 103 16.50 -3.24 3.82
N ARG A 104 16.76 -1.92 3.77
CA ARG A 104 17.61 -1.23 4.75
C ARG A 104 17.08 -1.39 6.17
N CYS A 105 15.78 -1.11 6.37
CA CYS A 105 15.14 -1.22 7.68
C CYS A 105 15.05 -2.68 8.15
N ALA A 106 14.87 -3.64 7.26
CA ALA A 106 14.96 -5.06 7.60
C ALA A 106 16.31 -5.42 8.22
N GLY A 107 17.40 -4.80 7.74
CA GLY A 107 18.74 -4.97 8.29
C GLY A 107 18.97 -4.34 9.68
N GLU A 108 18.04 -3.54 10.18
CA GLU A 108 18.09 -2.98 11.55
C GLU A 108 17.59 -3.97 12.60
N GLY A 109 16.90 -5.03 12.18
CA GLY A 109 16.48 -6.13 13.03
C GLY A 109 15.23 -5.87 13.88
N ALA A 110 14.63 -4.69 13.77
CA ALA A 110 13.37 -4.39 14.44
C ALA A 110 12.18 -5.06 13.74
N PRO A 111 11.14 -5.49 14.46
CA PRO A 111 9.92 -6.02 13.84
C PRO A 111 9.30 -5.04 12.86
N MET A 112 8.83 -5.55 11.73
CA MET A 112 8.30 -4.76 10.62
C MET A 112 6.90 -5.18 10.21
N LEU A 113 6.13 -4.23 9.72
CA LEU A 113 4.85 -4.46 9.04
C LEU A 113 5.05 -4.19 7.55
N VAL A 114 5.01 -5.24 6.72
CA VAL A 114 5.38 -5.16 5.30
C VAL A 114 4.23 -5.67 4.44
N ALA A 115 3.86 -4.91 3.40
CA ALA A 115 2.99 -5.39 2.33
C ALA A 115 3.74 -5.50 1.01
N ALA A 116 3.48 -6.58 0.28
CA ALA A 116 4.07 -6.82 -1.02
C ALA A 116 3.11 -7.62 -1.92
N SER A 117 3.13 -7.32 -3.23
CA SER A 117 2.50 -8.22 -4.20
C SER A 117 3.41 -9.40 -4.55
N MET A 118 2.83 -10.47 -5.11
CA MET A 118 3.60 -11.60 -5.60
C MET A 118 4.62 -11.16 -6.65
N SER A 119 4.24 -10.29 -7.59
CA SER A 119 5.14 -9.76 -8.60
C SER A 119 6.31 -8.99 -8.01
N ALA A 120 6.10 -8.26 -6.92
CA ALA A 120 7.17 -7.54 -6.22
C ALA A 120 8.19 -8.49 -5.57
N LEU A 121 7.71 -9.56 -4.89
CA LEU A 121 8.60 -10.52 -4.24
C LEU A 121 9.35 -11.43 -5.23
N MET A 122 8.80 -11.63 -6.41
CA MET A 122 9.48 -12.36 -7.49
C MET A 122 10.70 -11.61 -8.03
N GLN A 123 10.70 -10.29 -7.93
CA GLN A 123 11.82 -9.46 -8.35
C GLN A 123 12.92 -9.45 -7.29
N GLY A 124 14.16 -9.70 -7.72
CA GLY A 124 15.32 -9.62 -6.84
C GLY A 124 15.46 -8.23 -6.21
N CYS A 125 16.12 -8.17 -5.08
CA CYS A 125 16.47 -6.92 -4.41
C CYS A 125 17.95 -6.87 -4.02
N MET A 126 18.41 -5.69 -3.71
CA MET A 126 19.75 -5.45 -3.19
C MET A 126 19.89 -6.00 -1.79
N THR A 127 21.13 -6.22 -1.40
CA THR A 127 21.47 -6.53 -0.01
C THR A 127 21.30 -5.31 0.90
N VAL A 128 21.23 -5.54 2.20
CA VAL A 128 21.13 -4.49 3.22
C VAL A 128 22.30 -3.49 3.11
N ASP A 129 23.51 -3.99 2.90
CA ASP A 129 24.70 -3.14 2.81
C ASP A 129 24.72 -2.29 1.54
N GLU A 130 24.25 -2.84 0.42
CA GLU A 130 24.06 -2.07 -0.81
C GLU A 130 22.99 -1.00 -0.66
N ALA A 131 21.88 -1.27 0.05
CA ALA A 131 20.85 -0.28 0.30
C ALA A 131 21.35 0.87 1.20
N ARG A 132 22.15 0.55 2.22
CA ARG A 132 22.70 1.55 3.16
C ARG A 132 23.63 2.55 2.51
N GLN A 133 24.41 2.17 1.49
CA GLN A 133 25.34 3.08 0.83
C GLN A 133 24.67 4.28 0.15
N TRP A 134 23.37 4.19 -0.15
CA TRP A 134 22.61 5.26 -0.78
C TRP A 134 21.88 6.18 0.21
N LEU A 135 22.02 5.90 1.50
CA LEU A 135 21.46 6.77 2.53
C LEU A 135 22.30 8.04 2.66
N VAL A 136 21.66 9.19 2.52
CA VAL A 136 22.26 10.52 2.63
C VAL A 136 21.72 11.16 3.90
N PRO A 137 22.49 11.20 4.98
CA PRO A 137 22.10 11.96 6.14
C PRO A 137 22.19 13.46 5.84
N LEU A 138 21.22 14.22 6.32
CA LEU A 138 21.19 15.67 6.29
C LEU A 138 21.00 16.16 7.73
N GLU A 139 21.93 16.99 8.20
CA GLU A 139 21.92 17.54 9.54
C GLU A 139 21.99 19.08 9.46
N GLU A 140 21.31 19.74 10.36
CA GLU A 140 21.35 21.19 10.49
C GLU A 140 22.77 21.65 10.84
N GLY A 141 23.31 22.63 10.12
CA GLY A 141 24.65 23.16 10.27
C GLY A 141 25.73 22.39 9.50
N GLN A 142 25.36 21.35 8.70
CA GLN A 142 26.34 20.65 7.87
C GLN A 142 26.64 21.37 6.57
N ASP A 143 27.85 21.21 6.06
CA ASP A 143 28.20 21.60 4.69
C ASP A 143 27.46 20.69 3.69
N CYS A 144 26.62 21.32 2.85
CA CYS A 144 25.83 20.65 1.83
C CYS A 144 25.59 21.59 0.66
N VAL A 145 26.32 21.40 -0.45
CA VAL A 145 26.16 22.24 -1.65
C VAL A 145 24.80 22.00 -2.29
N PRO A 146 23.87 22.99 -2.36
CA PRO A 146 22.53 22.80 -2.90
C PRO A 146 22.51 22.22 -4.31
N GLY A 147 23.47 22.65 -5.17
CA GLY A 147 23.58 22.16 -6.54
C GLY A 147 23.92 20.68 -6.63
N GLU A 148 24.79 20.17 -5.75
CA GLU A 148 25.13 18.74 -5.68
C GLU A 148 23.95 17.90 -5.17
N LEU A 149 23.22 18.41 -4.18
CA LEU A 149 22.00 17.73 -3.71
C LEU A 149 20.96 17.62 -4.81
N VAL A 150 20.71 18.72 -5.55
CA VAL A 150 19.76 18.77 -6.68
C VAL A 150 20.18 17.80 -7.79
N GLN A 151 21.48 17.71 -8.09
CA GLN A 151 21.98 16.74 -9.06
C GLN A 151 21.73 15.30 -8.59
N ARG A 152 22.03 14.97 -7.35
CA ARG A 152 21.79 13.64 -6.77
C ARG A 152 20.29 13.28 -6.75
N LEU A 153 19.42 14.25 -6.47
CA LEU A 153 17.97 14.06 -6.56
C LEU A 153 17.55 13.71 -7.99
N ALA A 154 18.06 14.44 -8.99
CA ALA A 154 17.76 14.16 -10.40
C ALA A 154 18.28 12.78 -10.84
N GLU A 155 19.49 12.40 -10.45
CA GLU A 155 20.07 11.08 -10.73
C GLU A 155 19.28 9.93 -10.06
N ALA A 156 18.70 10.20 -8.88
CA ALA A 156 17.80 9.27 -8.18
C ALA A 156 16.39 9.24 -8.78
N GLY A 157 16.12 10.02 -9.84
CA GLY A 157 14.84 10.04 -10.55
C GLY A 157 13.75 10.91 -9.91
N TYR A 158 14.14 11.84 -9.04
CA TYR A 158 13.19 12.85 -8.53
C TYR A 158 12.80 13.83 -9.61
N HIS A 159 11.55 14.25 -9.60
CA HIS A 159 10.98 15.21 -10.56
C HIS A 159 11.07 16.64 -10.03
N ARG A 160 11.68 17.52 -10.85
CA ARG A 160 11.69 18.93 -10.52
C ARG A 160 10.35 19.58 -10.86
N THR A 161 9.69 20.13 -9.84
CA THR A 161 8.37 20.77 -9.94
C THR A 161 8.43 22.21 -9.46
N ALA A 162 7.37 22.98 -9.71
CA ALA A 162 7.23 24.32 -9.14
C ALA A 162 6.80 24.28 -7.67
N ILE A 163 6.00 23.27 -7.29
CA ILE A 163 5.47 23.03 -5.95
C ILE A 163 5.48 21.52 -5.74
N VAL A 164 6.02 21.06 -4.63
CA VAL A 164 6.00 19.62 -4.28
C VAL A 164 4.59 19.20 -3.90
N SER A 165 4.11 18.11 -4.49
CA SER A 165 2.78 17.57 -4.26
C SER A 165 2.79 16.07 -4.02
N GLU A 166 3.81 15.37 -4.51
CA GLU A 166 3.88 13.93 -4.52
C GLU A 166 5.26 13.40 -4.10
N PRO A 167 5.33 12.17 -3.53
CA PRO A 167 6.60 11.52 -3.23
C PRO A 167 7.49 11.42 -4.49
N GLY A 168 8.71 11.92 -4.37
CA GLY A 168 9.65 12.02 -5.49
C GLY A 168 9.69 13.40 -6.16
N ASP A 169 8.90 14.36 -5.70
CA ASP A 169 8.97 15.74 -6.16
C ASP A 169 10.04 16.55 -5.40
N PHE A 170 10.70 17.47 -6.09
CA PHE A 170 11.48 18.52 -5.46
C PHE A 170 11.30 19.87 -6.18
N ALA A 171 11.39 20.96 -5.42
CA ALA A 171 11.36 22.33 -5.94
C ALA A 171 12.57 23.12 -5.41
N LEU A 172 13.28 23.82 -6.30
CA LEU A 172 14.38 24.71 -5.94
C LEU A 172 13.95 26.15 -6.15
N ARG A 173 14.00 26.98 -5.09
CA ARG A 173 13.65 28.39 -5.09
C ARG A 173 14.71 29.21 -4.36
N GLY A 174 15.66 29.79 -5.11
CA GLY A 174 16.80 30.45 -4.50
C GLY A 174 17.62 29.50 -3.64
N ASP A 175 17.75 29.80 -2.37
CA ASP A 175 18.50 29.02 -1.39
C ASP A 175 17.60 28.02 -0.61
N VAL A 176 16.41 27.70 -1.14
CA VAL A 176 15.46 26.77 -0.51
C VAL A 176 15.17 25.60 -1.43
N VAL A 177 15.30 24.38 -0.89
CA VAL A 177 14.88 23.16 -1.55
C VAL A 177 13.70 22.55 -0.79
N ASP A 178 12.52 22.56 -1.42
CA ASP A 178 11.38 21.79 -0.96
C ASP A 178 11.49 20.38 -1.54
N LEU A 179 11.30 19.37 -0.72
CA LEU A 179 11.50 17.96 -1.10
C LEU A 179 10.41 17.09 -0.51
N PHE A 180 9.77 16.24 -1.33
CA PHE A 180 8.92 15.18 -0.87
C PHE A 180 9.67 13.84 -1.03
N PRO A 181 10.15 13.21 0.08
CA PRO A 181 10.91 11.97 -0.01
C PRO A 181 10.16 10.89 -0.79
N ALA A 182 10.85 10.22 -1.71
CA ALA A 182 10.26 9.17 -2.54
C ALA A 182 9.83 7.93 -1.73
N SER A 183 10.32 7.76 -0.50
CA SER A 183 9.85 6.77 0.49
C SER A 183 8.40 7.00 0.93
N GLY A 184 7.90 8.24 0.76
CA GLY A 184 6.57 8.65 1.22
C GLY A 184 6.54 9.21 2.64
N GLU A 185 7.70 9.50 3.23
CA GLU A 185 7.81 10.29 4.45
C GLU A 185 7.30 11.73 4.23
N PRO A 186 6.87 12.43 5.30
CA PRO A 186 6.39 13.80 5.17
C PRO A 186 7.41 14.73 4.51
N PRO A 187 6.95 15.65 3.61
CA PRO A 187 7.83 16.54 2.88
C PRO A 187 8.58 17.49 3.81
N VAL A 188 9.77 17.87 3.37
CA VAL A 188 10.67 18.73 4.11
C VAL A 188 11.15 19.91 3.28
N ARG A 189 11.35 21.03 3.95
CA ARG A 189 12.00 22.23 3.45
C ARG A 189 13.40 22.33 4.00
N LEU A 190 14.36 22.46 3.12
CA LEU A 190 15.78 22.63 3.40
C LEU A 190 16.15 24.08 3.06
N ASP A 191 16.49 24.85 4.07
CA ASP A 191 16.95 26.24 3.88
C ASP A 191 18.48 26.24 3.92
N PHE A 192 19.11 26.90 2.96
CA PHE A 192 20.57 26.97 2.82
C PHE A 192 21.07 28.43 3.01
N PHE A 193 22.24 28.51 3.61
CA PHE A 193 23.03 29.75 3.60
C PHE A 193 24.38 29.51 2.92
N GLY A 194 24.48 29.86 1.63
CA GLY A 194 25.61 29.39 0.82
C GLY A 194 25.62 27.88 0.67
N ASP A 195 26.68 27.24 1.14
CA ASP A 195 26.85 25.78 1.11
C ASP A 195 26.53 25.11 2.47
N GLU A 196 25.98 25.86 3.42
CA GLU A 196 25.57 25.32 4.73
C GLU A 196 24.06 25.09 4.79
N LEU A 197 23.64 23.92 5.25
CA LEU A 197 22.22 23.60 5.52
C LEU A 197 21.79 24.27 6.84
N GLU A 198 21.20 25.45 6.75
CA GLU A 198 20.86 26.29 7.91
C GLU A 198 19.67 25.72 8.71
N SER A 199 18.66 25.18 8.04
CA SER A 199 17.50 24.61 8.71
C SER A 199 16.80 23.52 7.93
N ILE A 200 16.16 22.58 8.65
CA ILE A 200 15.30 21.54 8.13
C ILE A 200 13.92 21.69 8.77
N ARG A 201 12.85 21.80 7.98
CA ARG A 201 11.48 21.95 8.47
C ARG A 201 10.55 21.01 7.73
N GLY A 202 9.51 20.52 8.41
CA GLY A 202 8.38 19.88 7.73
C GLY A 202 7.63 20.85 6.83
N ILE A 203 6.89 20.34 5.86
CA ILE A 203 5.97 21.11 5.02
C ILE A 203 4.56 20.55 5.24
N ASP A 204 3.61 21.45 5.48
CA ASP A 204 2.19 21.16 5.41
C ASP A 204 1.75 21.30 3.95
N LEU A 205 1.30 20.20 3.34
CA LEU A 205 0.98 20.15 1.91
C LEU A 205 -0.25 20.97 1.53
N ASP A 206 -1.19 21.17 2.44
CA ASP A 206 -2.42 21.93 2.16
C ASP A 206 -2.16 23.43 2.12
N SER A 207 -1.37 23.92 3.06
CA SER A 207 -1.04 25.34 3.19
C SER A 207 0.31 25.71 2.58
N MET A 208 1.17 24.74 2.26
CA MET A 208 2.58 24.91 1.88
C MET A 208 3.40 25.67 2.93
N ALA A 209 2.90 25.79 4.15
CA ALA A 209 3.57 26.41 5.26
C ALA A 209 4.65 25.49 5.86
N SER A 210 5.70 26.12 6.42
CA SER A 210 6.69 25.38 7.19
C SER A 210 6.07 24.90 8.50
N ALA A 211 6.24 23.62 8.77
CA ALA A 211 5.83 22.96 10.00
C ALA A 211 7.00 22.86 11.00
N GLU A 212 6.99 21.85 11.84
CA GLU A 212 7.98 21.64 12.91
C GLU A 212 9.42 21.57 12.37
N ARG A 213 10.36 22.21 13.11
CA ARG A 213 11.80 22.17 12.82
C ARG A 213 12.38 20.83 13.23
N LYS A 214 13.14 20.22 12.34
CA LYS A 214 13.87 18.97 12.57
C LYS A 214 15.36 19.25 12.63
N LYS A 215 16.09 18.54 13.48
CA LYS A 215 17.55 18.67 13.55
C LYS A 215 18.25 17.88 12.44
N SER A 216 17.62 16.83 11.97
CA SER A 216 18.17 15.95 10.95
C SER A 216 17.05 15.26 10.16
N THR A 217 17.39 14.87 8.96
CA THR A 217 16.59 13.95 8.14
C THR A 217 17.56 13.05 7.34
N SER A 218 17.06 12.01 6.72
CA SER A 218 17.88 11.19 5.81
C SER A 218 17.10 10.91 4.54
N LEU A 219 17.79 10.94 3.42
CA LEU A 219 17.24 10.66 2.11
C LEU A 219 17.89 9.43 1.52
N LEU A 220 17.12 8.59 0.87
CA LEU A 220 17.65 7.45 0.13
C LEU A 220 17.72 7.85 -1.35
N LEU A 221 18.93 8.11 -1.84
CA LEU A 221 19.19 8.65 -3.17
C LEU A 221 20.01 7.66 -4.01
N ALA A 222 19.37 6.60 -4.47
CA ALA A 222 19.99 5.61 -5.36
C ALA A 222 19.76 5.98 -6.82
N PRO A 223 20.80 6.03 -7.65
CA PRO A 223 20.65 6.25 -9.09
C PRO A 223 19.78 5.15 -9.72
N GLN A 224 18.89 5.53 -10.62
CA GLN A 224 18.00 4.56 -11.29
C GLN A 224 18.74 3.47 -12.08
N GLU A 225 19.95 3.79 -12.61
CA GLU A 225 20.77 2.81 -13.30
C GLU A 225 21.23 1.62 -12.46
N ILE A 226 21.14 1.71 -11.14
CA ILE A 226 21.50 0.61 -10.23
C ILE A 226 20.68 -0.66 -10.50
N LEU A 227 19.50 -0.52 -11.08
CA LEU A 227 18.58 -1.61 -11.42
C LEU A 227 19.03 -2.41 -12.66
N LYS A 228 19.99 -1.88 -13.43
CA LYS A 228 20.64 -2.65 -14.49
C LYS A 228 21.59 -3.72 -13.94
N ARG A 229 21.86 -3.70 -12.63
CA ARG A 229 22.64 -4.74 -11.95
C ARG A 229 21.73 -5.90 -11.59
N ASP A 230 22.25 -7.12 -11.78
CA ASP A 230 21.54 -8.32 -11.34
C ASP A 230 21.38 -8.30 -9.82
N ALA A 231 20.13 -8.16 -9.37
CA ALA A 231 19.79 -8.22 -7.97
C ALA A 231 19.49 -9.67 -7.59
N HIS A 232 20.26 -10.24 -6.66
CA HIS A 232 20.21 -11.66 -6.33
C HIS A 232 19.52 -11.96 -4.99
N GLY A 233 19.30 -10.95 -4.15
CA GLY A 233 18.64 -11.08 -2.86
C GLY A 233 17.12 -11.24 -3.00
N GLN A 234 16.51 -11.94 -2.07
CA GLN A 234 15.06 -11.93 -1.87
C GLN A 234 14.75 -11.14 -0.59
N LEU A 235 13.69 -10.30 -0.61
CA LEU A 235 13.30 -9.56 0.59
C LEU A 235 13.14 -10.47 1.80
N VAL A 236 12.55 -11.65 1.59
CA VAL A 236 12.26 -12.63 2.63
C VAL A 236 13.53 -13.06 3.40
N ASP A 237 14.69 -13.08 2.74
CA ASP A 237 15.97 -13.44 3.36
C ASP A 237 16.44 -12.41 4.40
N PHE A 238 16.02 -11.16 4.26
CA PHE A 238 16.42 -10.04 5.11
C PHE A 238 15.43 -9.71 6.21
N LEU A 239 14.17 -10.20 6.12
CA LEU A 239 13.16 -9.90 7.13
C LEU A 239 13.61 -10.33 8.52
N PRO A 240 13.50 -9.46 9.54
CA PRO A 240 13.84 -9.82 10.91
C PRO A 240 12.85 -10.86 11.45
N GLY A 241 13.38 -11.83 12.22
CA GLY A 241 12.54 -12.86 12.83
C GLY A 241 12.15 -12.55 14.27
N PRO A 242 11.07 -13.15 14.80
CA PRO A 242 10.17 -14.08 14.12
C PRO A 242 9.25 -13.40 13.10
N THR A 243 8.94 -14.09 12.02
CA THR A 243 8.09 -13.58 10.92
C THR A 243 6.80 -14.37 10.84
N THR A 244 5.67 -13.68 10.73
CA THR A 244 4.37 -14.24 10.34
C THR A 244 4.08 -13.81 8.90
N ALA A 245 3.84 -14.76 8.01
CA ALA A 245 3.41 -14.49 6.66
C ALA A 245 1.88 -14.65 6.56
N ILE A 246 1.21 -13.65 5.98
CA ILE A 246 -0.21 -13.68 5.66
C ILE A 246 -0.33 -13.72 4.14
N LEU A 247 -0.84 -14.82 3.60
CA LEU A 247 -1.06 -15.05 2.18
C LEU A 247 -2.53 -14.83 1.88
N LEU A 248 -2.84 -13.77 1.16
CA LEU A 248 -4.21 -13.47 0.74
C LEU A 248 -4.50 -14.21 -0.57
N GLU A 249 -5.57 -15.02 -0.58
CA GLU A 249 -6.01 -15.84 -1.71
C GLU A 249 -4.84 -16.62 -2.36
N PRO A 250 -4.31 -17.69 -1.71
CA PRO A 250 -3.10 -18.37 -2.16
C PRO A 250 -3.15 -18.90 -3.61
N LEU A 251 -4.33 -19.24 -4.11
CA LEU A 251 -4.49 -19.69 -5.50
C LEU A 251 -4.27 -18.55 -6.47
N ASP A 252 -4.80 -17.36 -6.17
CA ASP A 252 -4.63 -16.17 -6.99
C ASP A 252 -3.16 -15.72 -6.99
N LEU A 253 -2.48 -15.83 -5.84
CA LEU A 253 -1.03 -15.57 -5.75
C LEU A 253 -0.23 -16.41 -6.73
N VAL A 254 -0.53 -17.72 -6.82
CA VAL A 254 0.18 -18.63 -7.72
C VAL A 254 -0.16 -18.34 -9.18
N GLU A 255 -1.42 -18.11 -9.50
CA GLU A 255 -1.88 -17.85 -10.86
C GLU A 255 -1.30 -16.54 -11.41
N ARG A 256 -1.44 -15.46 -10.66
CA ARG A 256 -0.87 -14.15 -11.03
C ARG A 256 0.65 -14.18 -11.08
N GLY A 257 1.28 -14.86 -10.14
CA GLY A 257 2.73 -15.03 -10.15
C GLY A 257 3.22 -15.78 -11.40
N ARG A 258 2.54 -16.82 -11.84
CA ARG A 258 2.87 -17.54 -13.09
C ARG A 258 2.71 -16.63 -14.29
N SER A 259 1.59 -15.93 -14.40
CA SER A 259 1.33 -14.99 -15.48
C SER A 259 2.38 -13.87 -15.54
N ALA A 260 2.78 -13.32 -14.40
CA ALA A 260 3.84 -12.32 -14.32
C ALA A 260 5.23 -12.90 -14.71
N PHE A 261 5.52 -14.13 -14.29
CA PHE A 261 6.77 -14.82 -14.62
C PHE A 261 6.91 -15.07 -16.13
N ASP A 262 5.83 -15.56 -16.75
CA ASP A 262 5.81 -15.89 -18.18
C ASP A 262 5.96 -14.65 -19.07
N ARG A 263 5.50 -13.50 -18.59
CA ARG A 263 5.64 -12.19 -19.28
C ARG A 263 6.98 -11.49 -19.02
N SER A 264 7.72 -11.93 -18.02
CA SER A 264 8.96 -11.27 -17.64
C SER A 264 10.08 -11.53 -18.66
N ALA A 265 10.62 -10.46 -19.25
CA ALA A 265 11.79 -10.50 -20.12
C ALA A 265 13.12 -10.52 -19.33
N VAL A 266 13.08 -10.42 -18.00
CA VAL A 266 14.26 -10.22 -17.15
C VAL A 266 14.71 -11.49 -16.45
N ARG A 267 16.04 -11.66 -16.42
CA ARG A 267 16.69 -12.87 -15.84
C ARG A 267 16.70 -12.92 -14.31
N SER A 268 16.46 -11.79 -13.62
CA SER A 268 16.51 -11.68 -12.16
C SER A 268 15.16 -11.88 -11.46
N VAL A 269 14.21 -12.56 -12.12
CA VAL A 269 12.89 -12.85 -11.56
C VAL A 269 12.85 -14.29 -11.04
N HIS A 270 12.42 -14.44 -9.79
CA HIS A 270 12.22 -15.75 -9.17
C HIS A 270 10.81 -16.27 -9.48
N GLY A 271 10.69 -17.54 -9.82
CA GLY A 271 9.37 -18.16 -10.02
C GLY A 271 8.55 -18.23 -8.72
N PRO A 272 7.21 -18.21 -8.79
CA PRO A 272 6.34 -18.26 -7.60
C PRO A 272 6.64 -19.40 -6.62
N PRO A 273 6.98 -20.64 -7.06
CA PRO A 273 7.31 -21.72 -6.13
C PRO A 273 8.52 -21.37 -5.25
N ARG A 274 9.53 -20.74 -5.81
CA ARG A 274 10.74 -20.35 -5.07
C ARG A 274 10.44 -19.27 -4.03
N VAL A 275 9.60 -18.30 -4.37
CA VAL A 275 9.16 -17.24 -3.44
C VAL A 275 8.37 -17.85 -2.29
N LEU A 276 7.40 -18.71 -2.58
CA LEU A 276 6.58 -19.37 -1.56
C LEU A 276 7.41 -20.29 -0.66
N GLU A 277 8.37 -21.00 -1.23
CA GLU A 277 9.31 -21.84 -0.45
C GLU A 277 10.17 -20.98 0.49
N ALA A 278 10.69 -19.83 0.02
CA ALA A 278 11.44 -18.91 0.84
C ALA A 278 10.59 -18.36 2.00
N ILE A 279 9.33 -17.99 1.73
CA ILE A 279 8.38 -17.55 2.75
C ILE A 279 8.14 -18.66 3.78
N LEU A 280 7.86 -19.89 3.34
CA LEU A 280 7.62 -21.03 4.22
C LEU A 280 8.82 -21.31 5.13
N ASN A 281 10.03 -21.28 4.58
CA ASN A 281 11.26 -21.56 5.34
C ASN A 281 11.58 -20.43 6.35
N ARG A 282 11.17 -19.20 6.07
CA ARG A 282 11.48 -18.03 6.91
C ARG A 282 10.41 -17.76 7.96
N SER A 283 9.15 -18.08 7.67
CA SER A 283 8.03 -17.76 8.56
C SER A 283 7.90 -18.77 9.69
N THR A 284 7.70 -18.25 10.89
CA THR A 284 7.34 -19.10 12.04
C THR A 284 5.87 -19.53 11.96
N LEU A 285 5.01 -18.61 11.54
CA LEU A 285 3.58 -18.82 11.31
C LEU A 285 3.22 -18.36 9.90
N GLN A 286 2.42 -19.16 9.20
CA GLN A 286 1.82 -18.80 7.91
C GLN A 286 0.30 -18.85 8.04
N LEU A 287 -0.35 -17.75 7.69
CA LEU A 287 -1.81 -17.64 7.64
C LEU A 287 -2.24 -17.57 6.17
N GLU A 288 -3.09 -18.50 5.76
CA GLU A 288 -3.67 -18.53 4.42
C GLU A 288 -5.12 -18.04 4.50
N ILE A 289 -5.37 -16.81 4.09
CA ILE A 289 -6.70 -16.21 4.10
C ILE A 289 -7.35 -16.45 2.75
N SER A 290 -8.51 -17.11 2.73
CA SER A 290 -9.26 -17.38 1.50
C SER A 290 -10.77 -17.36 1.74
N ARG A 291 -11.53 -17.04 0.68
CA ARG A 291 -13.00 -17.04 0.70
C ARG A 291 -13.58 -18.44 0.82
N SER A 292 -12.87 -19.44 0.33
CA SER A 292 -13.25 -20.85 0.40
C SER A 292 -12.24 -21.65 1.21
N ALA A 293 -12.62 -22.84 1.67
CA ALA A 293 -11.72 -23.69 2.43
C ALA A 293 -10.44 -23.98 1.64
N GLY A 294 -9.29 -23.62 2.24
CA GLY A 294 -7.97 -23.85 1.68
C GLY A 294 -7.45 -25.27 1.90
N THR A 295 -6.18 -25.51 1.59
CA THR A 295 -5.50 -26.79 1.69
C THR A 295 -4.74 -26.99 3.00
N ALA A 296 -4.65 -25.99 3.86
CA ALA A 296 -3.95 -26.08 5.14
C ALA A 296 -4.60 -27.14 6.03
N GLU A 297 -3.79 -27.93 6.74
CA GLU A 297 -4.28 -28.99 7.62
C GLU A 297 -5.15 -28.45 8.77
N ARG A 298 -4.78 -27.29 9.31
CA ARG A 298 -5.53 -26.59 10.33
C ARG A 298 -6.36 -25.48 9.68
N GLN A 299 -7.67 -25.60 9.78
CA GLN A 299 -8.62 -24.59 9.31
C GLN A 299 -9.31 -23.93 10.49
N ILE A 300 -9.44 -22.62 10.43
CA ILE A 300 -10.20 -21.81 11.37
C ILE A 300 -11.22 -21.01 10.56
N GLN A 301 -12.49 -21.12 10.93
CA GLN A 301 -13.52 -20.24 10.38
C GLN A 301 -13.36 -18.87 10.99
N TRP A 302 -13.08 -17.89 10.13
CA TRP A 302 -13.02 -16.51 10.55
C TRP A 302 -14.42 -15.91 10.44
N PRO A 303 -15.03 -15.49 11.57
CA PRO A 303 -16.43 -15.09 11.59
C PRO A 303 -16.61 -13.64 11.10
N ASN A 304 -16.08 -13.36 9.92
CA ASN A 304 -16.27 -12.11 9.19
C ASN A 304 -16.89 -12.43 7.83
N SER A 305 -17.81 -11.61 7.39
CA SER A 305 -18.44 -11.70 6.07
C SER A 305 -18.58 -10.34 5.40
N ALA A 306 -18.62 -10.34 4.07
CA ALA A 306 -18.87 -9.12 3.32
C ALA A 306 -20.29 -8.60 3.60
N LEU A 307 -20.45 -7.28 3.58
CA LEU A 307 -21.77 -6.67 3.63
C LEU A 307 -22.55 -7.03 2.35
N PRO A 308 -23.89 -7.16 2.46
CA PRO A 308 -24.72 -7.28 1.27
C PRO A 308 -24.67 -5.99 0.44
N GLU A 309 -25.18 -6.06 -0.78
CA GLU A 309 -25.31 -4.88 -1.62
C GLU A 309 -26.21 -3.83 -0.95
N LEU A 310 -25.65 -2.64 -0.77
CA LEU A 310 -26.32 -1.55 -0.04
C LEU A 310 -27.08 -0.63 -0.99
N PRO A 311 -28.24 -0.05 -0.57
CA PRO A 311 -28.86 1.06 -1.27
C PRO A 311 -27.90 2.23 -1.46
N SER A 312 -28.05 2.97 -2.57
CA SER A 312 -27.15 4.08 -2.90
C SER A 312 -27.35 5.34 -2.05
N GLU A 313 -28.46 5.43 -1.33
CA GLU A 313 -28.79 6.56 -0.46
C GLU A 313 -28.43 6.20 1.00
N PRO A 314 -27.54 6.98 1.67
CA PRO A 314 -27.00 6.62 2.99
C PRO A 314 -28.04 6.35 4.08
N SER A 315 -29.12 7.11 4.11
CA SER A 315 -30.19 6.91 5.11
C SER A 315 -30.97 5.62 4.85
N GLU A 316 -31.17 5.25 3.60
CA GLU A 316 -31.80 3.98 3.22
C GLU A 316 -30.85 2.80 3.50
N ALA A 317 -29.54 2.96 3.21
CA ALA A 317 -28.53 1.94 3.49
C ALA A 317 -28.41 1.64 5.00
N LEU A 318 -28.34 2.67 5.84
CA LEU A 318 -28.31 2.50 7.30
C LEU A 318 -29.60 1.86 7.84
N SER A 319 -30.75 2.27 7.32
CA SER A 319 -32.04 1.68 7.68
C SER A 319 -32.16 0.21 7.21
N PHE A 320 -31.58 -0.10 6.06
CA PHE A 320 -31.49 -1.47 5.55
C PHE A 320 -30.61 -2.33 6.46
N LEU A 321 -29.41 -1.87 6.81
CA LEU A 321 -28.50 -2.59 7.71
C LEU A 321 -29.16 -2.84 9.08
N HIS A 322 -29.84 -1.86 9.64
CA HIS A 322 -30.54 -2.02 10.91
C HIS A 322 -31.67 -3.06 10.84
N ARG A 323 -32.42 -3.09 9.74
CA ARG A 323 -33.53 -4.04 9.55
C ARG A 323 -33.01 -5.47 9.33
N GLU A 324 -31.94 -5.63 8.54
CA GLU A 324 -31.37 -6.93 8.21
C GLU A 324 -30.59 -7.53 9.38
N PHE A 325 -29.89 -6.68 10.15
CA PHE A 325 -29.02 -7.06 11.26
C PHE A 325 -29.46 -6.34 12.55
N SER A 326 -30.70 -6.59 12.99
CA SER A 326 -31.39 -5.82 14.04
C SER A 326 -30.70 -5.74 15.42
N ALA A 327 -29.70 -6.58 15.68
CA ALA A 327 -28.91 -6.58 16.92
C ALA A 327 -27.49 -6.03 16.73
N ALA A 328 -27.13 -5.60 15.52
CA ALA A 328 -25.77 -5.21 15.24
C ALA A 328 -25.46 -3.77 15.68
N HIS A 329 -24.27 -3.59 16.23
CA HIS A 329 -23.68 -2.28 16.41
C HIS A 329 -23.05 -1.82 15.08
N VAL A 330 -23.42 -0.63 14.63
CA VAL A 330 -22.92 -0.07 13.37
C VAL A 330 -21.83 0.95 13.64
N THR A 331 -20.65 0.76 13.06
CA THR A 331 -19.59 1.76 13.05
C THR A 331 -19.37 2.26 11.62
N VAL A 332 -19.56 3.56 11.43
CA VAL A 332 -19.31 4.25 10.15
C VAL A 332 -17.92 4.83 10.17
N TYR A 333 -17.12 4.46 9.16
CA TYR A 333 -15.74 4.91 9.04
C TYR A 333 -15.61 6.05 8.02
N VAL A 334 -14.93 7.11 8.44
CA VAL A 334 -14.72 8.32 7.64
C VAL A 334 -13.23 8.56 7.50
N GLU A 335 -12.73 8.64 6.27
CA GLU A 335 -11.31 8.86 6.00
C GLU A 335 -10.90 10.30 6.35
N ASP A 336 -11.64 11.28 5.85
CA ASP A 336 -11.39 12.70 6.11
C ASP A 336 -12.18 13.19 7.34
N PRO A 337 -11.49 13.59 8.43
CA PRO A 337 -12.14 14.15 9.61
C PRO A 337 -13.05 15.38 9.31
N ALA A 338 -12.80 16.11 8.24
CA ALA A 338 -13.61 17.24 7.84
C ALA A 338 -15.03 16.83 7.42
N GLU A 339 -15.22 15.60 6.96
CA GLU A 339 -16.53 15.06 6.60
C GLU A 339 -17.38 14.61 7.81
N ILE A 340 -16.79 14.41 8.98
CA ILE A 340 -17.48 13.88 10.19
C ILE A 340 -18.75 14.66 10.50
N SER A 341 -18.71 15.99 10.45
CA SER A 341 -19.88 16.83 10.73
C SER A 341 -21.03 16.65 9.72
N ARG A 342 -20.70 16.29 8.48
CA ARG A 342 -21.69 15.97 7.44
C ARG A 342 -22.30 14.60 7.66
N VAL A 343 -21.45 13.62 7.93
CA VAL A 343 -21.85 12.24 8.23
C VAL A 343 -22.76 12.21 9.47
N GLN A 344 -22.38 12.93 10.53
CA GLN A 344 -23.17 13.02 11.77
C GLN A 344 -24.60 13.51 11.52
N ARG A 345 -24.79 14.53 10.68
CA ARG A 345 -26.15 15.05 10.36
C ARG A 345 -27.03 14.02 9.67
N VAL A 346 -26.46 13.19 8.79
CA VAL A 346 -27.19 12.10 8.13
C VAL A 346 -27.57 11.03 9.15
N ILE A 347 -26.63 10.64 10.00
CA ILE A 347 -26.84 9.64 11.06
C ILE A 347 -27.90 10.12 12.05
N ASP A 348 -27.86 11.38 12.51
CA ASP A 348 -28.84 11.94 13.44
C ASP A 348 -30.27 11.88 12.86
N GLY A 349 -30.41 12.08 11.55
CA GLY A 349 -31.68 11.91 10.85
C GLY A 349 -32.21 10.47 10.91
N VAL A 350 -31.34 9.49 10.68
CA VAL A 350 -31.72 8.07 10.72
C VAL A 350 -31.98 7.57 12.13
N VAL A 351 -31.16 7.94 13.10
CA VAL A 351 -31.32 7.57 14.52
C VAL A 351 -32.59 8.18 15.08
N SER A 352 -32.94 9.43 14.70
CA SER A 352 -34.20 10.06 15.13
C SER A 352 -35.44 9.30 14.66
N ALA A 353 -35.34 8.59 13.53
CA ALA A 353 -36.40 7.74 12.99
C ALA A 353 -36.42 6.32 13.57
N ASN A 354 -35.27 5.84 14.11
CA ASN A 354 -35.09 4.48 14.62
C ASN A 354 -34.40 4.53 15.99
N SER A 355 -35.17 4.58 17.06
CA SER A 355 -34.67 4.82 18.43
C SER A 355 -33.70 3.77 18.97
N ASP A 356 -33.70 2.57 18.40
CA ASP A 356 -32.88 1.42 18.87
C ASP A 356 -31.55 1.28 18.09
N LEU A 357 -31.36 2.12 17.07
CA LEU A 357 -30.16 2.08 16.24
C LEU A 357 -29.01 2.87 16.92
N GLN A 358 -27.95 2.16 17.22
CA GLN A 358 -26.71 2.77 17.74
C GLN A 358 -25.65 2.81 16.63
N ILE A 359 -25.25 4.02 16.25
CA ILE A 359 -24.21 4.23 15.23
C ILE A 359 -23.06 5.01 15.86
N LYS A 360 -21.84 4.47 15.72
CA LYS A 360 -20.60 5.12 16.07
C LYS A 360 -19.94 5.66 14.81
N ILE A 361 -19.25 6.80 14.88
CA ILE A 361 -18.42 7.32 13.81
C ILE A 361 -16.96 7.24 14.27
N GLU A 362 -16.11 6.68 13.42
CA GLU A 362 -14.66 6.63 13.64
C GLU A 362 -13.91 7.15 12.42
N SER A 363 -12.72 7.74 12.65
CA SER A 363 -11.84 8.16 11.57
C SER A 363 -10.82 7.08 11.29
N LEU A 364 -11.10 6.30 10.24
CA LEU A 364 -10.23 5.23 9.75
C LEU A 364 -10.51 5.03 8.26
N ARG A 365 -9.47 4.69 7.50
CA ARG A 365 -9.64 4.27 6.12
C ARG A 365 -9.98 2.79 6.09
N LEU A 366 -11.13 2.45 5.57
CA LEU A 366 -11.51 1.11 5.16
C LEU A 366 -11.93 1.17 3.71
N GLU A 367 -11.49 0.21 2.91
CA GLU A 367 -11.88 0.13 1.50
C GLU A 367 -13.24 -0.54 1.35
N ARG A 368 -13.49 -1.58 2.14
CA ARG A 368 -14.76 -2.32 2.15
C ARG A 368 -15.29 -2.51 3.54
N GLY A 369 -16.60 -2.44 3.66
CA GLY A 369 -17.30 -2.80 4.87
C GLY A 369 -17.38 -4.31 5.07
N PHE A 370 -17.53 -4.70 6.32
CA PHE A 370 -17.69 -6.10 6.71
C PHE A 370 -18.58 -6.24 7.95
N LEU A 371 -19.18 -7.41 8.07
CA LEU A 371 -19.87 -7.88 9.25
C LEU A 371 -18.90 -8.75 10.06
N SER A 372 -18.82 -8.50 11.36
CA SER A 372 -18.08 -9.30 12.32
C SER A 372 -19.07 -9.97 13.28
N GLU A 373 -18.96 -11.29 13.41
CA GLU A 373 -19.87 -12.15 14.17
C GLU A 373 -19.15 -12.92 15.29
N PHE A 374 -18.33 -12.21 16.08
CA PHE A 374 -17.66 -12.86 17.20
C PHE A 374 -18.59 -13.07 18.38
N ASP A 375 -18.63 -12.13 19.33
CA ASP A 375 -19.52 -12.22 20.50
C ASP A 375 -20.86 -11.50 20.24
N ASP A 376 -20.77 -10.33 19.61
CA ASP A 376 -21.88 -9.52 19.15
C ASP A 376 -21.72 -9.20 17.67
N GLN A 377 -22.83 -9.07 16.94
CA GLN A 377 -22.80 -8.66 15.56
C GLN A 377 -22.38 -7.18 15.46
N GLN A 378 -21.26 -6.93 14.79
CA GLN A 378 -20.73 -5.58 14.54
C GLN A 378 -20.63 -5.33 13.03
N ILE A 379 -21.20 -4.24 12.59
CA ILE A 379 -21.12 -3.79 11.19
C ILE A 379 -20.09 -2.68 11.12
N HIS A 380 -19.07 -2.90 10.29
CA HIS A 380 -18.03 -1.95 9.97
C HIS A 380 -18.26 -1.48 8.53
N VAL A 381 -18.66 -0.22 8.34
CA VAL A 381 -19.02 0.28 7.01
C VAL A 381 -18.32 1.62 6.73
N PRO A 382 -17.52 1.72 5.63
CA PRO A 382 -16.94 3.00 5.24
C PRO A 382 -18.01 3.92 4.63
N TRP A 383 -17.87 5.21 4.88
CA TRP A 383 -18.84 6.22 4.45
C TRP A 383 -19.07 6.23 2.92
N HIS A 384 -18.00 6.02 2.13
CA HIS A 384 -18.12 5.99 0.67
C HIS A 384 -19.00 4.84 0.16
N GLU A 385 -19.02 3.70 0.86
CA GLU A 385 -19.86 2.56 0.50
C GLU A 385 -21.34 2.85 0.74
N LEU A 386 -21.67 3.59 1.82
CA LEU A 386 -23.03 4.08 2.07
C LEU A 386 -23.51 5.10 1.01
N LEU A 387 -22.58 5.79 0.34
CA LEU A 387 -22.90 6.70 -0.76
C LEU A 387 -23.11 5.98 -2.11
N GLY A 388 -23.00 4.66 -2.16
CA GLY A 388 -23.02 3.90 -3.40
C GLY A 388 -21.86 4.26 -4.33
N ARG A 389 -20.88 4.98 -3.80
CA ARG A 389 -19.69 5.36 -4.55
C ARG A 389 -18.62 4.33 -4.26
N TRP A 390 -18.49 3.37 -5.14
CA TRP A 390 -17.27 2.57 -5.24
C TRP A 390 -16.14 3.51 -5.63
N GLN A 391 -15.60 4.23 -4.68
CA GLN A 391 -14.33 4.89 -4.89
C GLN A 391 -13.30 3.75 -4.86
N ARG A 392 -12.84 3.34 -6.04
CA ARG A 392 -11.41 3.02 -6.10
C ARG A 392 -10.73 4.18 -5.37
N PRO A 393 -9.83 3.90 -4.40
CA PRO A 393 -9.15 4.97 -3.68
C PRO A 393 -8.74 6.01 -4.72
N PRO A 394 -8.87 7.30 -4.44
CA PRO A 394 -8.26 8.26 -5.31
C PRO A 394 -6.85 7.74 -5.44
N ARG A 395 -6.50 7.30 -6.63
CA ARG A 395 -5.14 6.93 -6.95
C ARG A 395 -4.33 8.20 -6.70
N SER A 396 -4.19 8.54 -5.41
CA SER A 396 -3.30 9.58 -5.00
C SER A 396 -1.94 8.99 -5.22
N PHE A 397 -1.38 9.33 -6.31
CA PHE A 397 0.07 9.44 -6.42
C PHE A 397 0.41 9.52 -7.90
N GLY A 398 0.72 10.75 -8.33
CA GLY A 398 1.47 11.02 -9.52
C GLY A 398 0.77 10.65 -10.83
N LEU A 399 -0.02 11.56 -11.37
CA LEU A 399 -0.33 11.61 -12.80
C LEU A 399 0.93 11.96 -13.63
N GLY A 400 2.06 11.33 -13.27
CA GLY A 400 3.23 11.24 -14.13
C GLY A 400 3.08 10.04 -15.05
N SER A 401 3.64 10.13 -16.24
CA SER A 401 3.61 9.15 -17.33
C SER A 401 3.91 7.67 -16.95
N ALA A 402 4.40 7.39 -15.76
CA ALA A 402 4.68 6.05 -15.24
C ALA A 402 3.43 5.22 -14.90
N ARG A 403 2.30 5.85 -14.57
CA ARG A 403 1.07 5.12 -14.18
C ARG A 403 0.32 4.46 -15.33
N SER A 404 0.51 4.94 -16.54
CA SER A 404 -0.08 4.27 -17.70
C SER A 404 0.56 2.90 -17.94
N LEU A 405 1.84 2.73 -17.57
CA LEU A 405 2.56 1.48 -17.75
C LEU A 405 2.18 0.43 -16.69
N ASP A 406 2.01 0.80 -15.40
CA ASP A 406 1.59 -0.15 -14.34
C ASP A 406 0.24 -0.79 -14.64
N ALA A 407 -0.73 0.00 -15.12
CA ALA A 407 -2.04 -0.51 -15.50
C ALA A 407 -1.95 -1.48 -16.70
N PHE A 408 -0.95 -1.30 -17.59
CA PHE A 408 -0.75 -2.18 -18.75
C PHE A 408 -0.09 -3.51 -18.38
N VAL A 409 0.75 -3.52 -17.35
CA VAL A 409 1.42 -4.75 -16.86
C VAL A 409 0.44 -5.70 -16.19
N GLU A 410 -0.60 -5.17 -15.58
CA GLU A 410 -1.63 -5.96 -14.89
C GLU A 410 -2.79 -6.40 -15.80
N MET A 411 -2.93 -5.84 -17.02
CA MET A 411 -3.98 -6.22 -17.94
C MET A 411 -3.73 -7.58 -18.59
N GLU A 412 -4.74 -8.44 -18.56
CA GLU A 412 -4.73 -9.72 -19.27
C GLU A 412 -5.59 -9.67 -20.51
N PRO A 413 -5.21 -10.36 -21.61
CA PRO A 413 -6.10 -10.50 -22.75
C PRO A 413 -7.48 -11.03 -22.32
N GLY A 414 -8.52 -10.26 -22.61
CA GLY A 414 -9.89 -10.53 -22.16
C GLY A 414 -10.42 -9.51 -21.16
N ASP A 415 -9.56 -8.73 -20.50
CA ASP A 415 -9.98 -7.69 -19.57
C ASP A 415 -10.72 -6.55 -20.27
N TYR A 416 -11.70 -5.97 -19.58
CA TYR A 416 -12.38 -4.77 -20.05
C TYR A 416 -11.67 -3.51 -19.58
N VAL A 417 -11.38 -2.64 -20.55
CA VAL A 417 -10.73 -1.35 -20.33
C VAL A 417 -11.63 -0.20 -20.79
N VAL A 418 -11.50 0.95 -20.19
CA VAL A 418 -12.21 2.16 -20.60
C VAL A 418 -11.25 3.07 -21.35
N HIS A 419 -11.43 3.17 -22.66
CA HIS A 419 -10.73 4.16 -23.46
C HIS A 419 -11.41 5.52 -23.29
N ARG A 420 -10.62 6.56 -23.04
CA ARG A 420 -11.13 7.90 -22.67
C ARG A 420 -12.08 8.49 -23.73
N GLU A 421 -11.81 8.25 -25.02
CA GLU A 421 -12.56 8.81 -26.13
C GLU A 421 -13.53 7.82 -26.79
N HIS A 422 -13.24 6.51 -26.70
CA HIS A 422 -13.98 5.48 -27.44
C HIS A 422 -14.81 4.55 -26.55
N GLY A 423 -14.80 4.75 -25.23
CA GLY A 423 -15.61 3.98 -24.29
C GLY A 423 -15.02 2.62 -23.92
N ILE A 424 -15.88 1.64 -23.63
CA ILE A 424 -15.47 0.33 -23.11
C ILE A 424 -14.98 -0.55 -24.26
N ALA A 425 -13.80 -1.15 -24.08
CA ALA A 425 -13.21 -2.10 -25.02
C ALA A 425 -12.66 -3.32 -24.26
N GLN A 426 -12.55 -4.43 -24.96
CA GLN A 426 -11.84 -5.61 -24.46
C GLN A 426 -10.38 -5.55 -24.90
N TYR A 427 -9.47 -5.71 -23.95
CA TYR A 427 -8.05 -5.80 -24.23
C TYR A 427 -7.72 -7.16 -24.84
N LEU A 428 -7.09 -7.17 -26.01
CA LEU A 428 -6.71 -8.40 -26.73
C LEU A 428 -5.22 -8.75 -26.61
N GLY A 429 -4.39 -7.80 -26.16
CA GLY A 429 -2.94 -8.00 -26.03
C GLY A 429 -2.12 -6.86 -26.62
N LEU A 430 -0.81 -7.06 -26.64
CA LEU A 430 0.17 -6.18 -27.27
C LEU A 430 0.59 -6.75 -28.62
N GLU A 431 0.70 -5.91 -29.64
CA GLU A 431 1.23 -6.26 -30.97
C GLU A 431 2.41 -5.37 -31.31
N LEU A 432 3.55 -5.97 -31.61
CA LEU A 432 4.72 -5.26 -32.12
C LEU A 432 4.54 -4.99 -33.62
N ARG A 433 4.56 -3.73 -34.00
CA ARG A 433 4.57 -3.30 -35.40
C ARG A 433 5.88 -2.66 -35.77
N ARG A 434 6.43 -3.05 -36.90
CA ARG A 434 7.64 -2.45 -37.49
C ARG A 434 7.24 -1.41 -38.51
N ASP A 435 7.70 -0.17 -38.31
CA ASP A 435 7.64 0.88 -39.32
C ASP A 435 9.07 1.35 -39.63
N GLY A 436 9.66 0.74 -40.67
CA GLY A 436 11.08 0.93 -41.02
C GLY A 436 12.03 0.22 -40.07
N ASP A 437 12.95 0.95 -39.43
CA ASP A 437 13.93 0.45 -38.45
C ASP A 437 13.42 0.57 -37.00
N ASP A 438 12.28 1.20 -36.77
CA ASP A 438 11.68 1.36 -35.46
C ASP A 438 10.62 0.27 -35.19
N GLU A 439 10.67 -0.35 -34.00
CA GLU A 439 9.67 -1.27 -33.47
C GLU A 439 8.80 -0.53 -32.44
N GLU A 440 7.50 -0.45 -32.72
CA GLU A 440 6.53 0.16 -31.80
C GLU A 440 5.56 -0.89 -31.28
N GLU A 441 5.28 -0.85 -29.96
CA GLU A 441 4.25 -1.67 -29.31
C GLU A 441 2.89 -1.00 -29.35
N PHE A 442 1.88 -1.72 -29.85
CA PHE A 442 0.49 -1.26 -29.91
C PHE A 442 -0.40 -2.08 -28.98
N LEU A 443 -1.23 -1.38 -28.23
CA LEU A 443 -2.33 -2.00 -27.48
C LEU A 443 -3.46 -2.33 -28.44
N ILE A 444 -3.85 -3.59 -28.47
CA ILE A 444 -4.99 -4.04 -29.28
C ILE A 444 -6.24 -4.05 -28.42
N LEU A 445 -7.20 -3.22 -28.78
CA LEU A 445 -8.48 -3.07 -28.12
C LEU A 445 -9.62 -3.41 -29.06
N LEU A 446 -10.54 -4.26 -28.61
CA LEU A 446 -11.77 -4.59 -29.31
C LEU A 446 -12.91 -3.78 -28.72
N PHE A 447 -13.48 -2.88 -29.51
CA PHE A 447 -14.67 -2.12 -29.16
C PHE A 447 -15.92 -2.85 -29.67
N ASN A 448 -16.98 -2.86 -28.86
CA ASN A 448 -18.29 -3.39 -29.29
C ASN A 448 -19.07 -2.36 -30.13
#